data_94f90c1977dbda068988e88d1c9eac0a
#
_entry.id   94f90c1977dbda068988e88d1c9eac0a
#
_cell.length_a   1.000
_cell.length_b   1.000
_cell.length_c   1.000
_cell.angle_alpha   90.00
_cell.angle_beta   90.00
_cell.angle_gamma   90.00
#
_symmetry.space_group_name_H-M   'P 1'
#
loop_
_entity.id
_entity.type
_entity.pdbx_description
1 polymer ?
#
loop_
_entity_poly.entity_id
_entity_poly.type
_entity_poly.pdbx_seq_one_letter_code
_entity_poly.pdbx_strand_id
1 'polypeptide(L)'
;MTDASDIVLSTQGLSKSFGSFLAIANVTLDIRRGSIHALIGPNGAGKTTLFNLLTKFVVPTSGRIFFNGADITALEPAEIARRGLVRSFQISAVFPTLTVSENVRVALQRREGSVFDFWCSDRRLRAFDQRALQLLDAVGLAALASKTAGELSYGHKRALEIATTLALGPEVVLLDEPMAGMGIEDIERTAALIRLAAAERTIVMVEHNLSVVASLADRITVLARGSVLADGSYDTVSNDPAVIEAYIGTGDE
;
A
#
# COMPACT_ATOMS: atom_id res chain seq x y z
N MET A 1 9.80 -11.07 -23.27
CA MET A 1 10.88 -10.64 -22.35
C MET A 1 10.42 -9.30 -21.78
N THR A 2 10.07 -9.25 -20.53
CA THR A 2 9.71 -8.00 -19.83
C THR A 2 10.96 -7.14 -19.76
N ASP A 3 10.88 -5.89 -20.22
CA ASP A 3 11.97 -4.93 -20.13
C ASP A 3 12.25 -4.69 -18.62
N ALA A 4 13.49 -4.82 -18.18
CA ALA A 4 13.89 -4.61 -16.78
C ALA A 4 13.58 -3.17 -16.29
N SER A 5 13.38 -2.24 -17.24
CA SER A 5 12.98 -0.85 -16.96
C SER A 5 11.53 -0.71 -16.47
N ASP A 6 10.68 -1.74 -16.67
CA ASP A 6 9.27 -1.76 -16.29
C ASP A 6 9.02 -2.23 -14.85
N ILE A 7 10.05 -2.78 -14.18
CA ILE A 7 9.95 -3.25 -12.79
C ILE A 7 10.33 -2.13 -11.83
N VAL A 8 9.39 -1.73 -10.98
CA VAL A 8 9.62 -0.66 -9.99
C VAL A 8 10.10 -1.20 -8.66
N LEU A 9 9.59 -2.36 -8.23
CA LEU A 9 9.96 -3.00 -6.97
C LEU A 9 10.14 -4.50 -7.22
N SER A 10 11.25 -5.05 -6.74
CA SER A 10 11.48 -6.50 -6.86
C SER A 10 12.18 -7.07 -5.63
N THR A 11 12.05 -8.39 -5.46
CA THR A 11 12.79 -9.16 -4.46
C THR A 11 13.53 -10.33 -5.12
N GLN A 12 14.67 -10.70 -4.57
CA GLN A 12 15.46 -11.82 -5.03
C GLN A 12 15.81 -12.72 -3.85
N GLY A 13 15.22 -13.90 -3.83
CA GLY A 13 15.48 -14.92 -2.81
C GLY A 13 15.19 -14.46 -1.38
N LEU A 14 14.21 -13.57 -1.20
CA LEU A 14 13.91 -12.93 0.07
C LEU A 14 13.42 -13.95 1.09
N SER A 15 14.08 -14.02 2.26
CA SER A 15 13.72 -14.93 3.32
C SER A 15 13.73 -14.26 4.69
N LYS A 16 12.83 -14.71 5.57
CA LYS A 16 12.75 -14.25 6.96
C LYS A 16 12.44 -15.38 7.91
N SER A 17 13.34 -15.57 8.89
CA SER A 17 13.13 -16.45 10.03
C SER A 17 12.94 -15.65 11.32
N PHE A 18 12.05 -16.10 12.18
CA PHE A 18 11.90 -15.66 13.56
C PHE A 18 12.23 -16.84 14.48
N GLY A 19 13.47 -16.87 14.99
CA GLY A 19 14.01 -18.07 15.65
C GLY A 19 14.03 -19.25 14.68
N SER A 20 13.37 -20.35 15.03
CA SER A 20 13.23 -21.55 14.18
C SER A 20 12.09 -21.47 13.17
N PHE A 21 11.20 -20.49 13.27
CA PHE A 21 10.05 -20.35 12.37
C PHE A 21 10.44 -19.57 11.12
N LEU A 22 10.33 -20.21 9.94
CA LEU A 22 10.57 -19.61 8.64
C LEU A 22 9.26 -18.99 8.13
N ALA A 23 9.12 -17.67 8.26
CA ALA A 23 7.91 -16.94 7.88
C ALA A 23 7.85 -16.57 6.39
N ILE A 24 9.01 -16.32 5.77
CA ILE A 24 9.16 -16.07 4.31
C ILE A 24 10.35 -16.91 3.83
N ALA A 25 10.13 -17.65 2.74
CA ALA A 25 11.06 -18.62 2.19
C ALA A 25 11.33 -18.36 0.71
N ASN A 26 12.51 -17.82 0.41
CA ASN A 26 13.03 -17.64 -0.96
C ASN A 26 12.06 -16.92 -1.93
N VAL A 27 11.39 -15.86 -1.47
CA VAL A 27 10.41 -15.12 -2.27
C VAL A 27 11.14 -14.25 -3.29
N THR A 28 10.89 -14.53 -4.58
CA THR A 28 11.28 -13.69 -5.72
C THR A 28 10.01 -13.15 -6.35
N LEU A 29 9.89 -11.83 -6.45
CA LEU A 29 8.69 -11.11 -6.87
C LEU A 29 9.09 -9.90 -7.70
N ASP A 30 8.36 -9.65 -8.79
CA ASP A 30 8.51 -8.49 -9.65
C ASP A 30 7.22 -7.70 -9.73
N ILE A 31 7.26 -6.43 -9.34
CA ILE A 31 6.12 -5.50 -9.37
C ILE A 31 6.34 -4.49 -10.49
N ARG A 32 5.38 -4.45 -11.42
CA ARG A 32 5.44 -3.56 -12.58
C ARG A 32 5.03 -2.14 -12.22
N ARG A 33 5.71 -1.20 -12.82
CA ARG A 33 5.37 0.23 -12.72
C ARG A 33 3.97 0.49 -13.25
N GLY A 34 3.22 1.35 -12.55
CA GLY A 34 1.86 1.77 -12.97
C GLY A 34 0.81 0.67 -12.90
N SER A 35 1.08 -0.46 -12.22
CA SER A 35 0.11 -1.55 -12.04
C SER A 35 -0.47 -1.58 -10.64
N ILE A 36 -1.64 -2.22 -10.52
CA ILE A 36 -2.21 -2.67 -9.24
C ILE A 36 -1.84 -4.14 -9.06
N HIS A 37 -0.95 -4.42 -8.12
CA HIS A 37 -0.48 -5.76 -7.80
C HIS A 37 -1.07 -6.23 -6.47
N ALA A 38 -1.84 -7.31 -6.49
CA ALA A 38 -2.43 -7.89 -5.29
C ALA A 38 -1.57 -9.03 -4.74
N LEU A 39 -1.33 -9.04 -3.43
CA LEU A 39 -0.78 -10.16 -2.69
C LEU A 39 -1.91 -10.82 -1.91
N ILE A 40 -2.24 -12.06 -2.27
CA ILE A 40 -3.29 -12.83 -1.63
C ILE A 40 -2.73 -14.12 -1.02
N GLY A 41 -3.55 -14.84 -0.27
CA GLY A 41 -3.18 -16.12 0.34
C GLY A 41 -3.90 -16.33 1.67
N PRO A 42 -3.93 -17.55 2.19
CA PRO A 42 -4.58 -17.88 3.45
C PRO A 42 -3.98 -17.14 4.66
N ASN A 43 -4.65 -17.23 5.79
CA ASN A 43 -4.10 -16.70 7.04
C ASN A 43 -2.79 -17.40 7.39
N GLY A 44 -1.81 -16.63 7.86
CA GLY A 44 -0.48 -17.17 8.15
C GLY A 44 0.41 -17.41 6.92
N ALA A 45 -0.02 -17.09 5.70
CA ALA A 45 0.78 -17.28 4.48
C ALA A 45 2.06 -16.42 4.42
N GLY A 46 2.20 -15.40 5.28
CA GLY A 46 3.37 -14.51 5.31
C GLY A 46 3.15 -13.14 4.67
N LYS A 47 1.93 -12.79 4.23
CA LYS A 47 1.62 -11.52 3.54
C LYS A 47 2.08 -10.29 4.31
N THR A 48 1.68 -10.16 5.57
CA THR A 48 2.08 -9.04 6.45
C THR A 48 3.59 -9.01 6.70
N THR A 49 4.22 -10.20 6.82
CA THR A 49 5.68 -10.29 6.96
C THR A 49 6.39 -9.80 5.71
N LEU A 50 5.90 -10.17 4.51
CA LEU A 50 6.46 -9.68 3.25
C LEU A 50 6.31 -8.16 3.13
N PHE A 51 5.15 -7.58 3.46
CA PHE A 51 4.96 -6.13 3.51
C PHE A 51 5.93 -5.43 4.48
N ASN A 52 6.13 -6.02 5.67
CA ASN A 52 7.08 -5.51 6.65
C ASN A 52 8.54 -5.56 6.14
N LEU A 53 8.88 -6.59 5.36
CA LEU A 53 10.19 -6.70 4.71
C LEU A 53 10.38 -5.63 3.63
N LEU A 54 9.40 -5.45 2.74
CA LEU A 54 9.44 -4.47 1.66
C LEU A 54 9.58 -3.03 2.19
N THR A 55 8.97 -2.73 3.33
CA THR A 55 9.02 -1.42 3.99
C THR A 55 10.09 -1.31 5.07
N LYS A 56 10.90 -2.36 5.26
CA LYS A 56 12.01 -2.43 6.23
C LYS A 56 11.61 -2.27 7.70
N PHE A 57 10.32 -2.44 8.03
CA PHE A 57 9.91 -2.62 9.44
C PHE A 57 10.45 -3.93 10.03
N VAL A 58 10.78 -4.88 9.17
CA VAL A 58 11.48 -6.11 9.50
C VAL A 58 12.67 -6.27 8.57
N VAL A 59 13.83 -6.60 9.14
CA VAL A 59 15.06 -6.87 8.37
C VAL A 59 15.02 -8.30 7.85
N PRO A 60 15.30 -8.56 6.56
CA PRO A 60 15.36 -9.92 6.01
C PRO A 60 16.51 -10.71 6.64
N THR A 61 16.35 -12.03 6.70
CA THR A 61 17.42 -12.95 7.10
C THR A 61 18.39 -13.18 5.95
N SER A 62 17.85 -13.26 4.70
CA SER A 62 18.63 -13.35 3.46
C SER A 62 17.83 -12.82 2.27
N GLY A 63 18.50 -12.71 1.12
CA GLY A 63 17.91 -12.16 -0.09
C GLY A 63 18.06 -10.65 -0.20
N ARG A 64 17.50 -10.07 -1.27
CA ARG A 64 17.62 -8.65 -1.59
C ARG A 64 16.30 -8.04 -2.01
N ILE A 65 16.18 -6.74 -1.81
CA ILE A 65 15.03 -5.91 -2.22
C ILE A 65 15.56 -4.79 -3.10
N PHE A 66 14.95 -4.60 -4.27
CA PHE A 66 15.34 -3.56 -5.20
C PHE A 66 14.17 -2.61 -5.45
N PHE A 67 14.45 -1.33 -5.45
CA PHE A 67 13.50 -0.28 -5.78
C PHE A 67 14.11 0.61 -6.87
N ASN A 68 13.44 0.73 -8.02
CA ASN A 68 13.98 1.40 -9.21
C ASN A 68 15.38 0.88 -9.59
N GLY A 69 15.59 -0.44 -9.51
CA GLY A 69 16.86 -1.09 -9.80
C GLY A 69 17.95 -0.90 -8.74
N ALA A 70 17.76 -0.05 -7.75
CA ALA A 70 18.70 0.17 -6.65
C ALA A 70 18.44 -0.83 -5.50
N ASP A 71 19.50 -1.43 -4.96
CA ASP A 71 19.40 -2.28 -3.78
C ASP A 71 19.06 -1.42 -2.55
N ILE A 72 17.90 -1.68 -1.92
CA ILE A 72 17.41 -0.99 -0.74
C ILE A 72 17.45 -1.88 0.52
N THR A 73 18.07 -3.06 0.43
CA THR A 73 18.03 -4.09 1.47
C THR A 73 18.59 -3.62 2.81
N ALA A 74 19.57 -2.73 2.80
CA ALA A 74 20.21 -2.20 4.02
C ALA A 74 19.66 -0.83 4.47
N LEU A 75 18.71 -0.24 3.74
CA LEU A 75 18.22 1.10 4.03
C LEU A 75 17.23 1.10 5.21
N GLU A 76 17.14 2.25 5.90
CA GLU A 76 16.18 2.50 6.96
C GLU A 76 14.79 2.84 6.41
N PRO A 77 13.69 2.52 7.15
CA PRO A 77 12.32 2.78 6.69
C PRO A 77 12.07 4.22 6.26
N ALA A 78 12.62 5.19 6.99
CA ALA A 78 12.47 6.60 6.68
C ALA A 78 13.14 7.00 5.36
N GLU A 79 14.23 6.35 4.98
CA GLU A 79 14.92 6.60 3.72
C GLU A 79 14.14 6.02 2.54
N ILE A 80 13.57 4.82 2.72
CA ILE A 80 12.73 4.17 1.72
C ILE A 80 11.48 5.00 1.45
N ALA A 81 10.82 5.50 2.51
CA ALA A 81 9.67 6.39 2.37
C ALA A 81 10.02 7.69 1.61
N ARG A 82 11.20 8.26 1.85
CA ARG A 82 11.69 9.45 1.12
C ARG A 82 11.98 9.16 -0.35
N ARG A 83 12.34 7.92 -0.70
CA ARG A 83 12.52 7.48 -2.08
C ARG A 83 11.22 7.23 -2.82
N GLY A 84 10.08 7.26 -2.12
CA GLY A 84 8.76 7.13 -2.73
C GLY A 84 8.09 5.76 -2.58
N LEU A 85 8.62 4.85 -1.75
CA LEU A 85 7.95 3.61 -1.37
C LEU A 85 7.28 3.80 -0.01
N VAL A 86 5.94 3.99 -0.01
CA VAL A 86 5.17 4.34 1.19
C VAL A 86 4.12 3.28 1.47
N ARG A 87 3.94 2.92 2.75
CA ARG A 87 2.86 2.05 3.22
C ARG A 87 1.79 2.86 3.92
N SER A 88 0.51 2.62 3.60
CA SER A 88 -0.60 3.05 4.44
C SER A 88 -0.70 2.11 5.64
N PHE A 89 -0.82 2.66 6.85
CA PHE A 89 -0.90 1.87 8.07
C PHE A 89 -2.34 1.43 8.35
N GLN A 90 -2.52 0.21 8.90
CA GLN A 90 -3.82 -0.29 9.37
C GLN A 90 -4.41 0.52 10.55
N ILE A 91 -3.56 1.23 11.30
CA ILE A 91 -3.99 2.11 12.39
C ILE A 91 -3.98 3.52 11.84
N SER A 92 -5.13 4.19 11.91
CA SER A 92 -5.38 5.56 11.43
C SER A 92 -4.18 6.48 11.66
N ALA A 93 -3.36 6.67 10.63
CA ALA A 93 -2.28 7.64 10.64
C ALA A 93 -2.82 9.08 10.52
N VAL A 94 -4.02 9.31 11.07
CA VAL A 94 -4.73 10.59 11.05
C VAL A 94 -4.57 11.24 12.40
N PHE A 95 -4.32 12.51 12.42
CA PHE A 95 -4.36 13.32 13.63
C PHE A 95 -5.81 13.62 13.97
N PRO A 96 -6.43 12.97 14.97
CA PRO A 96 -7.87 13.04 15.19
C PRO A 96 -8.33 14.41 15.65
N THR A 97 -7.45 15.22 16.23
CA THR A 97 -7.72 16.58 16.70
C THR A 97 -7.58 17.65 15.63
N LEU A 98 -6.95 17.34 14.51
CA LEU A 98 -6.83 18.24 13.38
C LEU A 98 -8.03 18.09 12.43
N THR A 99 -8.30 19.14 11.66
CA THR A 99 -9.27 19.07 10.58
C THR A 99 -8.82 18.12 9.48
N VAL A 100 -9.76 17.70 8.65
CA VAL A 100 -9.51 16.86 7.47
C VAL A 100 -8.48 17.52 6.53
N SER A 101 -8.63 18.83 6.28
CA SER A 101 -7.70 19.60 5.46
C SER A 101 -6.31 19.72 6.08
N GLU A 102 -6.23 19.96 7.40
CA GLU A 102 -4.95 20.05 8.12
C GLU A 102 -4.17 18.74 8.09
N ASN A 103 -4.83 17.60 8.18
CA ASN A 103 -4.19 16.28 8.05
C ASN A 103 -3.46 16.14 6.71
N VAL A 104 -4.12 16.49 5.61
CA VAL A 104 -3.52 16.44 4.26
C VAL A 104 -2.40 17.46 4.12
N ARG A 105 -2.59 18.67 4.68
CA ARG A 105 -1.59 19.73 4.65
C ARG A 105 -0.28 19.34 5.36
N VAL A 106 -0.36 18.68 6.51
CA VAL A 106 0.82 18.15 7.23
C VAL A 106 1.62 17.20 6.34
N ALA A 107 0.94 16.31 5.61
CA ALA A 107 1.60 15.38 4.69
C ALA A 107 2.27 16.11 3.51
N LEU A 108 1.62 17.12 2.93
CA LEU A 108 2.19 17.96 1.86
C LEU A 108 3.43 18.73 2.33
N GLN A 109 3.40 19.32 3.53
CA GLN A 109 4.55 20.03 4.10
C GLN A 109 5.76 19.12 4.31
N ARG A 110 5.52 17.87 4.75
CA ARG A 110 6.58 16.87 4.91
C ARG A 110 7.26 16.52 3.59
N ARG A 111 6.50 16.39 2.52
CA ARG A 111 7.03 16.11 1.18
C ARG A 111 8.02 17.18 0.71
N GLU A 112 7.72 18.44 0.95
CA GLU A 112 8.57 19.57 0.53
C GLU A 112 9.75 19.87 1.48
N GLY A 113 9.93 19.06 2.55
CA GLY A 113 11.03 19.24 3.51
C GLY A 113 10.92 20.48 4.40
N SER A 114 9.76 21.16 4.39
CA SER A 114 9.53 22.43 5.08
C SER A 114 9.02 22.28 6.51
N VAL A 115 9.33 21.17 7.19
CA VAL A 115 8.83 20.85 8.54
C VAL A 115 9.27 21.86 9.61
N PHE A 116 10.35 22.59 9.37
CA PHE A 116 10.90 23.60 10.29
C PHE A 116 10.86 25.04 9.76
N ASP A 117 10.11 25.28 8.67
CA ASP A 117 10.04 26.60 8.03
C ASP A 117 8.95 27.43 8.72
N PHE A 118 9.25 27.95 9.92
CA PHE A 118 8.35 28.80 10.73
C PHE A 118 8.00 30.14 10.07
N TRP A 119 8.70 30.51 8.99
CA TRP A 119 8.54 31.75 8.24
C TRP A 119 7.98 31.49 6.83
N CYS A 120 7.12 30.51 6.70
CA CYS A 120 6.46 30.20 5.42
C CYS A 120 5.63 31.40 4.94
N SER A 121 5.80 31.82 3.68
CA SER A 121 4.98 32.89 3.13
C SER A 121 3.52 32.46 2.99
N ASP A 122 2.57 33.41 3.16
CA ASP A 122 1.13 33.18 2.98
C ASP A 122 0.79 32.59 1.60
N ARG A 123 1.60 32.89 0.58
CA ARG A 123 1.43 32.32 -0.76
C ARG A 123 1.69 30.81 -0.77
N ARG A 124 2.70 30.34 -0.03
CA ARG A 124 3.03 28.91 0.07
C ARG A 124 1.99 28.15 0.89
N LEU A 125 1.52 28.75 1.98
CA LEU A 125 0.43 28.17 2.79
C LEU A 125 -0.86 28.00 1.95
N ARG A 126 -1.23 29.03 1.18
CA ARG A 126 -2.39 28.95 0.26
C ARG A 126 -2.21 27.89 -0.83
N ALA A 127 -1.01 27.68 -1.33
CA ALA A 127 -0.75 26.60 -2.30
C ALA A 127 -0.96 25.21 -1.68
N PHE A 128 -0.56 25.00 -0.42
CA PHE A 128 -0.85 23.76 0.30
C PHE A 128 -2.35 23.56 0.53
N ASP A 129 -3.09 24.61 0.91
CA ASP A 129 -4.53 24.53 1.10
C ASP A 129 -5.26 24.16 -0.20
N GLN A 130 -4.87 24.77 -1.32
CA GLN A 130 -5.43 24.43 -2.62
C GLN A 130 -5.13 22.98 -3.02
N ARG A 131 -3.89 22.53 -2.81
CA ARG A 131 -3.50 21.14 -3.11
C ARG A 131 -4.17 20.14 -2.19
N ALA A 132 -4.33 20.47 -0.91
CA ALA A 132 -5.08 19.65 0.04
C ALA A 132 -6.54 19.49 -0.38
N LEU A 133 -7.20 20.58 -0.78
CA LEU A 133 -8.58 20.53 -1.27
C LEU A 133 -8.72 19.67 -2.55
N GLN A 134 -7.78 19.75 -3.49
CA GLN A 134 -7.78 18.89 -4.69
C GLN A 134 -7.68 17.41 -4.33
N LEU A 135 -6.80 17.05 -3.38
CA LEU A 135 -6.67 15.67 -2.90
C LEU A 135 -7.93 15.20 -2.17
N LEU A 136 -8.52 16.07 -1.36
CA LEU A 136 -9.78 15.78 -0.65
C LEU A 136 -10.96 15.63 -1.60
N ASP A 137 -11.01 16.43 -2.66
CA ASP A 137 -12.02 16.31 -3.71
C ASP A 137 -11.90 14.97 -4.42
N ALA A 138 -10.68 14.56 -4.79
CA ALA A 138 -10.40 13.29 -5.43
C ALA A 138 -10.86 12.08 -4.58
N VAL A 139 -10.86 12.20 -3.25
CA VAL A 139 -11.32 11.14 -2.32
C VAL A 139 -12.74 11.38 -1.79
N GLY A 140 -13.47 12.37 -2.32
CA GLY A 140 -14.86 12.68 -1.93
C GLY A 140 -15.01 13.31 -0.54
N LEU A 141 -13.95 13.93 -0.01
CA LEU A 141 -13.93 14.55 1.33
C LEU A 141 -13.92 16.08 1.31
N ALA A 142 -14.02 16.73 0.15
CA ALA A 142 -13.95 18.19 0.05
C ALA A 142 -14.98 18.90 0.93
N ALA A 143 -16.23 18.42 0.97
CA ALA A 143 -17.29 18.97 1.81
C ALA A 143 -17.04 18.81 3.33
N LEU A 144 -16.13 17.93 3.72
CA LEU A 144 -15.76 17.65 5.10
C LEU A 144 -14.41 18.27 5.50
N ALA A 145 -13.81 19.09 4.64
CA ALA A 145 -12.45 19.63 4.82
C ALA A 145 -12.23 20.35 6.16
N SER A 146 -13.24 21.06 6.66
CA SER A 146 -13.21 21.78 7.93
C SER A 146 -13.62 20.95 9.15
N LYS A 147 -14.15 19.73 8.97
CA LYS A 147 -14.49 18.85 10.09
C LYS A 147 -13.25 18.30 10.76
N THR A 148 -13.35 18.05 12.07
CA THR A 148 -12.32 17.34 12.82
C THR A 148 -12.24 15.89 12.37
N ALA A 149 -11.03 15.39 12.10
CA ALA A 149 -10.86 14.03 11.59
C ALA A 149 -11.38 12.94 12.53
N GLY A 150 -11.38 13.21 13.86
CA GLY A 150 -11.96 12.31 14.86
C GLY A 150 -13.45 12.04 14.68
N GLU A 151 -14.21 13.00 14.11
CA GLU A 151 -15.66 12.93 13.90
C GLU A 151 -16.07 12.17 12.62
N LEU A 152 -15.11 11.79 11.80
CA LEU A 152 -15.36 11.07 10.56
C LEU A 152 -15.85 9.64 10.82
N SER A 153 -16.73 9.13 9.96
CA SER A 153 -17.05 7.71 9.88
C SER A 153 -15.81 6.89 9.53
N TYR A 154 -15.84 5.59 9.73
CA TYR A 154 -14.72 4.70 9.42
C TYR A 154 -14.30 4.80 7.93
N GLY A 155 -15.25 4.72 7.00
CA GLY A 155 -14.97 4.85 5.56
C GLY A 155 -14.36 6.21 5.19
N HIS A 156 -14.84 7.32 5.78
CA HIS A 156 -14.24 8.64 5.56
C HIS A 156 -12.84 8.76 6.17
N LYS A 157 -12.56 8.13 7.34
CA LYS A 157 -11.21 8.06 7.90
C LYS A 157 -10.27 7.33 6.94
N ARG A 158 -10.72 6.23 6.35
CA ARG A 158 -9.92 5.48 5.37
C ARG A 158 -9.64 6.29 4.09
N ALA A 159 -10.64 7.00 3.58
CA ALA A 159 -10.45 7.92 2.45
C ALA A 159 -9.43 9.02 2.80
N LEU A 160 -9.47 9.57 4.02
CA LEU A 160 -8.50 10.55 4.48
C LEU A 160 -7.07 9.95 4.59
N GLU A 161 -6.92 8.72 5.05
CA GLU A 161 -5.64 8.01 5.06
C GLU A 161 -5.06 7.86 3.66
N ILE A 162 -5.89 7.50 2.69
CA ILE A 162 -5.47 7.44 1.29
C ILE A 162 -5.03 8.83 0.81
N ALA A 163 -5.82 9.89 1.07
CA ALA A 163 -5.47 11.26 0.69
C ALA A 163 -4.14 11.71 1.29
N THR A 164 -3.90 11.46 2.58
CA THR A 164 -2.64 11.81 3.27
C THR A 164 -1.47 11.01 2.72
N THR A 165 -1.66 9.74 2.40
CA THR A 165 -0.64 8.91 1.76
C THR A 165 -0.31 9.44 0.36
N LEU A 166 -1.31 9.80 -0.44
CA LEU A 166 -1.12 10.38 -1.78
C LEU A 166 -0.45 11.76 -1.71
N ALA A 167 -0.71 12.55 -0.67
CA ALA A 167 -0.08 13.85 -0.45
C ALA A 167 1.45 13.75 -0.31
N LEU A 168 1.98 12.64 0.20
CA LEU A 168 3.43 12.37 0.27
C LEU A 168 4.06 12.21 -1.12
N GLY A 169 3.25 12.05 -2.18
CA GLY A 169 3.71 11.88 -3.57
C GLY A 169 4.50 10.60 -3.80
N PRO A 170 4.06 9.46 -3.28
CA PRO A 170 4.78 8.21 -3.45
C PRO A 170 4.74 7.74 -4.92
N GLU A 171 5.77 7.03 -5.33
CA GLU A 171 5.81 6.29 -6.60
C GLU A 171 5.15 4.91 -6.45
N VAL A 172 5.36 4.28 -5.29
CA VAL A 172 4.75 3.00 -4.92
C VAL A 172 4.03 3.14 -3.60
N VAL A 173 2.75 2.73 -3.57
CA VAL A 173 1.92 2.70 -2.36
C VAL A 173 1.62 1.24 -2.00
N LEU A 174 1.97 0.86 -0.77
CA LEU A 174 1.58 -0.43 -0.20
C LEU A 174 0.31 -0.24 0.65
N LEU A 175 -0.77 -0.92 0.29
CA LEU A 175 -2.06 -0.90 1.00
C LEU A 175 -2.28 -2.23 1.71
N ASP A 176 -2.42 -2.20 3.03
CA ASP A 176 -2.65 -3.38 3.84
C ASP A 176 -4.13 -3.49 4.19
N GLU A 177 -4.81 -4.45 3.58
CA GLU A 177 -6.25 -4.72 3.73
C GLU A 177 -7.11 -3.44 3.66
N PRO A 178 -7.01 -2.67 2.56
CA PRO A 178 -7.66 -1.36 2.47
C PRO A 178 -9.19 -1.41 2.61
N MET A 179 -9.81 -2.57 2.40
CA MET A 179 -11.27 -2.75 2.47
C MET A 179 -11.75 -3.42 3.77
N ALA A 180 -10.84 -3.76 4.71
CA ALA A 180 -11.22 -4.49 5.91
C ALA A 180 -12.24 -3.72 6.76
N GLY A 181 -13.31 -4.41 7.17
CA GLY A 181 -14.36 -3.84 8.05
C GLY A 181 -15.29 -2.82 7.39
N MET A 182 -15.28 -2.71 6.06
CA MET A 182 -16.14 -1.77 5.32
C MET A 182 -17.46 -2.42 4.88
N GLY A 183 -18.51 -1.60 4.80
CA GLY A 183 -19.75 -1.95 4.09
C GLY A 183 -19.56 -1.90 2.56
N ILE A 184 -20.51 -2.48 1.82
CA ILE A 184 -20.42 -2.62 0.35
C ILE A 184 -20.21 -1.27 -0.35
N GLU A 185 -20.95 -0.23 0.03
CA GLU A 185 -20.83 1.11 -0.57
C GLU A 185 -19.45 1.75 -0.34
N ASP A 186 -18.87 1.55 0.85
CA ASP A 186 -17.53 2.06 1.18
C ASP A 186 -16.43 1.27 0.44
N ILE A 187 -16.64 -0.03 0.20
CA ILE A 187 -15.75 -0.87 -0.62
C ILE A 187 -15.70 -0.35 -2.05
N GLU A 188 -16.85 -0.12 -2.68
CA GLU A 188 -16.93 0.41 -4.06
C GLU A 188 -16.25 1.78 -4.18
N ARG A 189 -16.52 2.67 -3.22
CA ARG A 189 -15.89 4.00 -3.16
C ARG A 189 -14.38 3.89 -3.01
N THR A 190 -13.90 3.06 -2.09
CA THR A 190 -12.45 2.86 -1.86
C THR A 190 -11.78 2.20 -3.08
N ALA A 191 -12.45 1.25 -3.74
CA ALA A 191 -11.96 0.66 -4.98
C ALA A 191 -11.79 1.71 -6.09
N ALA A 192 -12.77 2.61 -6.24
CA ALA A 192 -12.67 3.72 -7.20
C ALA A 192 -11.49 4.66 -6.88
N LEU A 193 -11.24 4.95 -5.59
CA LEU A 193 -10.10 5.75 -5.14
C LEU A 193 -8.76 5.08 -5.45
N ILE A 194 -8.65 3.77 -5.24
CA ILE A 194 -7.43 3.00 -5.56
C ILE A 194 -7.17 3.03 -7.07
N ARG A 195 -8.20 2.84 -7.92
CA ARG A 195 -8.05 2.97 -9.38
C ARG A 195 -7.57 4.36 -9.79
N LEU A 196 -8.15 5.41 -9.21
CA LEU A 196 -7.74 6.78 -9.48
C LEU A 196 -6.27 7.02 -9.09
N ALA A 197 -5.86 6.51 -7.92
CA ALA A 197 -4.47 6.60 -7.46
C ALA A 197 -3.50 5.84 -8.37
N ALA A 198 -3.92 4.68 -8.89
CA ALA A 198 -3.11 3.83 -9.77
C ALA A 198 -2.84 4.46 -11.15
N ALA A 199 -3.64 5.44 -11.59
CA ALA A 199 -3.40 6.14 -12.85
C ALA A 199 -2.02 6.84 -12.92
N GLU A 200 -1.45 7.20 -11.78
CA GLU A 200 -0.17 7.91 -11.69
C GLU A 200 0.89 7.16 -10.86
N ARG A 201 0.54 6.01 -10.27
CA ARG A 201 1.37 5.32 -9.27
C ARG A 201 1.26 3.81 -9.39
N THR A 202 2.20 3.12 -8.78
CA THR A 202 2.11 1.68 -8.58
C THR A 202 1.45 1.39 -7.24
N ILE A 203 0.48 0.50 -7.23
CA ILE A 203 -0.20 0.06 -6.01
C ILE A 203 0.14 -1.41 -5.75
N VAL A 204 0.57 -1.69 -4.54
CA VAL A 204 0.69 -3.08 -4.05
C VAL A 204 -0.29 -3.23 -2.90
N MET A 205 -1.20 -4.18 -2.97
CA MET A 205 -2.19 -4.36 -1.91
C MET A 205 -2.22 -5.80 -1.40
N VAL A 206 -2.37 -5.95 -0.08
CA VAL A 206 -2.80 -7.21 0.53
C VAL A 206 -4.31 -7.16 0.65
N GLU A 207 -4.99 -8.16 0.14
CA GLU A 207 -6.44 -8.30 0.24
C GLU A 207 -6.86 -9.76 0.39
N HIS A 208 -7.99 -9.97 1.05
CA HIS A 208 -8.63 -11.27 1.20
C HIS A 208 -10.00 -11.32 0.49
N ASN A 209 -10.55 -10.18 0.08
CA ASN A 209 -11.77 -10.11 -0.70
C ASN A 209 -11.46 -10.33 -2.19
N LEU A 210 -11.69 -11.58 -2.64
CA LEU A 210 -11.38 -11.99 -4.02
C LEU A 210 -12.17 -11.21 -5.07
N SER A 211 -13.39 -10.74 -4.77
CA SER A 211 -14.18 -9.92 -5.69
C SER A 211 -13.51 -8.55 -5.94
N VAL A 212 -12.97 -7.96 -4.89
CA VAL A 212 -12.19 -6.71 -4.98
C VAL A 212 -10.90 -6.94 -5.78
N VAL A 213 -10.18 -8.01 -5.47
CA VAL A 213 -8.95 -8.38 -6.19
C VAL A 213 -9.23 -8.59 -7.67
N ALA A 214 -10.27 -9.35 -8.02
CA ALA A 214 -10.68 -9.60 -9.40
C ALA A 214 -11.01 -8.30 -10.17
N SER A 215 -11.59 -7.33 -9.46
CA SER A 215 -12.02 -6.06 -10.07
C SER A 215 -10.92 -5.04 -10.22
N LEU A 216 -9.85 -5.10 -9.40
CA LEU A 216 -8.83 -4.06 -9.30
C LEU A 216 -7.46 -4.49 -9.82
N ALA A 217 -7.04 -5.73 -9.55
CA ALA A 217 -5.65 -6.14 -9.73
C ALA A 217 -5.32 -6.47 -11.19
N ASP A 218 -4.25 -5.88 -11.69
CA ASP A 218 -3.66 -6.24 -12.99
C ASP A 218 -2.85 -7.53 -12.89
N ARG A 219 -2.26 -7.78 -11.71
CA ARG A 219 -1.48 -8.98 -11.40
C ARG A 219 -1.67 -9.40 -9.96
N ILE A 220 -1.63 -10.70 -9.74
CA ILE A 220 -1.86 -11.33 -8.45
C ILE A 220 -0.72 -12.28 -8.15
N THR A 221 -0.12 -12.13 -6.97
CA THR A 221 0.78 -13.14 -6.39
C THR A 221 0.09 -13.82 -5.23
N VAL A 222 0.04 -15.14 -5.26
CA VAL A 222 -0.48 -15.96 -4.17
C VAL A 222 0.67 -16.43 -3.29
N LEU A 223 0.58 -16.12 -2.00
CA LEU A 223 1.50 -16.64 -0.99
C LEU A 223 0.85 -17.80 -0.24
N ALA A 224 1.62 -18.86 -0.03
CA ALA A 224 1.24 -19.97 0.84
C ALA A 224 2.48 -20.45 1.61
N ARG A 225 2.35 -20.62 2.92
CA ARG A 225 3.44 -21.11 3.81
C ARG A 225 4.76 -20.38 3.60
N GLY A 226 4.71 -19.06 3.42
CA GLY A 226 5.87 -18.19 3.25
C GLY A 226 6.51 -18.18 1.86
N SER A 227 5.98 -18.89 0.88
CA SER A 227 6.50 -18.98 -0.48
C SER A 227 5.48 -18.50 -1.52
N VAL A 228 5.95 -18.09 -2.69
CA VAL A 228 5.08 -17.81 -3.83
C VAL A 228 4.55 -19.14 -4.37
N LEU A 229 3.23 -19.29 -4.37
CA LEU A 229 2.53 -20.45 -4.90
C LEU A 229 2.18 -20.27 -6.38
N ALA A 230 1.65 -19.09 -6.73
CA ALA A 230 1.28 -18.73 -8.09
C ALA A 230 1.45 -17.22 -8.30
N ASP A 231 1.65 -16.81 -9.55
CA ASP A 231 1.77 -15.42 -9.95
C ASP A 231 1.23 -15.23 -11.37
N GLY A 232 0.25 -14.34 -11.56
CA GLY A 232 -0.38 -14.14 -12.87
C GLY A 232 -1.56 -13.20 -12.85
N SER A 233 -2.40 -13.27 -13.90
CA SER A 233 -3.71 -12.62 -13.95
C SER A 233 -4.70 -13.32 -13.01
N TYR A 234 -5.85 -12.67 -12.75
CA TYR A 234 -6.91 -13.29 -11.97
C TYR A 234 -7.35 -14.64 -12.55
N ASP A 235 -7.54 -14.72 -13.87
CA ASP A 235 -7.94 -15.96 -14.54
C ASP A 235 -6.90 -17.07 -14.40
N THR A 236 -5.61 -16.71 -14.46
CA THR A 236 -4.53 -17.68 -14.27
C THR A 236 -4.52 -18.25 -12.85
N VAL A 237 -4.62 -17.36 -11.87
CA VAL A 237 -4.51 -17.71 -10.45
C VAL A 237 -5.75 -18.41 -9.93
N SER A 238 -6.95 -17.98 -10.33
CA SER A 238 -8.22 -18.56 -9.87
C SER A 238 -8.48 -19.99 -10.38
N ASN A 239 -7.84 -20.36 -11.49
CA ASN A 239 -7.94 -21.68 -12.07
C ASN A 239 -6.76 -22.61 -11.72
N ASP A 240 -5.80 -22.14 -10.93
CA ASP A 240 -4.65 -22.95 -10.52
C ASP A 240 -5.08 -23.97 -9.43
N PRO A 241 -4.93 -25.28 -9.68
CA PRO A 241 -5.33 -26.32 -8.72
C PRO A 241 -4.63 -26.19 -7.36
N ALA A 242 -3.35 -25.77 -7.34
CA ALA A 242 -2.61 -25.61 -6.10
C ALA A 242 -3.14 -24.42 -5.28
N VAL A 243 -3.59 -23.34 -5.96
CA VAL A 243 -4.23 -22.20 -5.30
C VAL A 243 -5.57 -22.61 -4.70
N ILE A 244 -6.39 -23.33 -5.47
CA ILE A 244 -7.70 -23.83 -4.99
C ILE A 244 -7.51 -24.72 -3.75
N GLU A 245 -6.57 -25.66 -3.78
CA GLU A 245 -6.26 -26.54 -2.65
C GLU A 245 -5.79 -25.76 -1.42
N ALA A 246 -4.93 -24.73 -1.61
CA ALA A 246 -4.42 -23.90 -0.51
C ALA A 246 -5.53 -23.10 0.21
N TYR A 247 -6.60 -22.75 -0.49
CA TYR A 247 -7.74 -22.04 0.10
C TYR A 247 -8.80 -22.98 0.71
N ILE A 248 -9.03 -24.14 0.11
CA ILE A 248 -9.99 -25.15 0.60
C ILE A 248 -9.40 -25.92 1.79
N GLY A 249 -8.12 -26.27 1.72
CA GLY A 249 -7.42 -27.03 2.78
C GLY A 249 -7.24 -26.29 4.10
N THR A 250 -7.57 -24.98 4.17
CA THR A 250 -7.55 -24.18 5.42
C THR A 250 -8.93 -24.02 6.06
N GLY A 251 -9.96 -24.68 5.53
CA GLY A 251 -11.35 -24.58 6.00
C GLY A 251 -11.75 -25.53 7.13
N ASP A 252 -10.86 -26.41 7.56
CA ASP A 252 -11.14 -27.43 8.61
C ASP A 252 -10.15 -27.32 9.80
N GLU A 253 -10.06 -26.14 10.48
CA GLU A 253 -9.56 -26.05 11.86
C GLU A 253 -10.27 -24.94 12.61
#